data_aa8c2f6902b8f3818f4f69160c78059e
#
_entry.id   aa8c2f6902b8f3818f4f69160c78059e
#
_cell.length_a   1.000
_cell.length_b   1.000
_cell.length_c   1.000
_cell.angle_alpha   90.00
_cell.angle_beta   90.00
_cell.angle_gamma   90.00
#
_symmetry.space_group_name_H-M   'P 1'
#
loop_
_entity.id
_entity.type
_entity.pdbx_description
1 polymer ?
#
loop_
_entity_poly.entity_id
_entity_poly.type
_entity_poly.pdbx_seq_one_letter_code
_entity_poly.pdbx_strand_id
1 'polypeptide(L)'
;MHYFANERYLLPLSHDEVVHGKASIVQKMWGADECDKYAQARVMYLYMFTHPGKKLNFMGNELGQLYEWSEAGTLDWALAERPFHRFFHSLCKTYVENPALHADYAPDNFRWVENHADAPCVFGMERRANGETLLALCNFADSEQKFTASLPKFTILLDSNAAEFGG
;
A
#
# COMPACT_ATOMS: atom_id res chain seq x y z
N MET A 1 -15.28 -2.52 11.16
CA MET A 1 -14.91 -1.09 10.94
C MET A 1 -16.20 -0.28 10.78
N HIS A 2 -16.67 0.38 11.84
CA HIS A 2 -17.94 1.10 11.78
C HIS A 2 -17.83 2.54 11.26
N TYR A 3 -16.62 3.11 11.21
CA TYR A 3 -16.44 4.55 10.97
C TYR A 3 -16.14 4.91 9.52
N PHE A 4 -15.49 4.06 8.74
CA PHE A 4 -14.97 4.45 7.43
C PHE A 4 -16.05 4.77 6.38
N ALA A 5 -17.27 4.29 6.57
CA ALA A 5 -18.39 4.62 5.69
C ALA A 5 -19.13 5.91 6.09
N ASN A 6 -18.93 6.40 7.32
CA ASN A 6 -19.71 7.47 7.90
C ASN A 6 -18.90 8.75 8.18
N GLU A 7 -17.60 8.68 8.17
CA GLU A 7 -16.71 9.79 8.51
C GLU A 7 -15.64 10.03 7.46
N ARG A 8 -15.28 11.30 7.29
CA ARG A 8 -14.18 11.71 6.39
C ARG A 8 -12.90 11.77 7.18
N TYR A 9 -12.03 10.78 7.01
CA TYR A 9 -10.78 10.68 7.73
C TYR A 9 -9.57 10.52 6.81
N LEU A 10 -8.39 10.74 7.37
CA LEU A 10 -7.10 10.47 6.77
C LEU A 10 -6.59 9.10 7.22
N LEU A 11 -5.80 8.47 6.37
CA LEU A 11 -4.93 7.35 6.72
C LEU A 11 -3.51 7.93 6.86
N PRO A 12 -3.07 8.31 8.07
CA PRO A 12 -1.81 9.01 8.23
C PRO A 12 -0.65 8.05 8.47
N LEU A 13 0.46 8.32 7.79
CA LEU A 13 1.81 7.95 8.20
C LEU A 13 2.56 9.28 8.39
N SER A 14 2.45 9.86 9.59
CA SER A 14 3.01 11.17 9.91
C SER A 14 4.47 11.07 10.40
N HIS A 15 5.04 12.18 10.84
CA HIS A 15 6.36 12.16 11.48
C HIS A 15 6.37 11.34 12.77
N ASP A 16 5.24 11.28 13.47
CA ASP A 16 5.12 10.55 14.73
C ASP A 16 5.41 9.05 14.61
N GLU A 17 5.25 8.48 13.41
CA GLU A 17 5.57 7.08 13.17
C GLU A 17 7.06 6.84 12.95
N VAL A 18 7.88 7.88 12.71
CA VAL A 18 9.28 7.72 12.23
C VAL A 18 10.30 8.53 13.02
N VAL A 19 9.99 8.88 14.27
CA VAL A 19 10.85 9.63 15.19
C VAL A 19 10.88 9.02 16.58
N HIS A 20 11.81 9.48 17.43
CA HIS A 20 11.89 9.16 18.85
C HIS A 20 12.07 7.67 19.20
N GLY A 21 12.92 6.97 18.46
CA GLY A 21 13.22 5.55 18.70
C GLY A 21 12.15 4.59 18.16
N LYS A 22 11.25 5.06 17.30
CA LYS A 22 10.19 4.24 16.70
C LYS A 22 10.61 3.52 15.42
N ALA A 23 11.83 3.74 14.93
CA ALA A 23 12.36 3.28 13.66
C ALA A 23 11.66 3.89 12.41
N SER A 24 12.24 3.75 11.23
CA SER A 24 11.57 4.13 9.97
C SER A 24 10.44 3.16 9.61
N ILE A 25 9.60 3.53 8.63
CA ILE A 25 8.52 2.64 8.20
C ILE A 25 9.06 1.29 7.74
N VAL A 26 10.10 1.27 6.91
CA VAL A 26 10.68 0.01 6.41
C VAL A 26 11.35 -0.79 7.53
N GLN A 27 12.04 -0.14 8.45
CA GLN A 27 12.67 -0.84 9.59
C GLN A 27 11.66 -1.58 10.48
N LYS A 28 10.44 -1.04 10.60
CA LYS A 28 9.36 -1.67 11.40
C LYS A 28 8.78 -2.91 10.75
N MET A 29 8.97 -3.07 9.44
CA MET A 29 8.43 -4.22 8.74
C MET A 29 9.07 -5.50 9.29
N TRP A 30 8.24 -6.52 9.36
CA TRP A 30 8.70 -7.85 9.72
C TRP A 30 9.49 -8.45 8.56
N GLY A 31 10.54 -9.19 8.85
CA GLY A 31 11.36 -9.85 7.84
C GLY A 31 12.76 -10.16 8.37
N ALA A 32 13.38 -11.19 7.82
CA ALA A 32 14.71 -11.64 8.23
C ALA A 32 15.81 -10.69 7.68
N ASP A 33 15.57 -10.12 6.51
CA ASP A 33 16.49 -9.22 5.83
C ASP A 33 15.78 -7.97 5.26
N GLU A 34 16.56 -7.12 4.58
CA GLU A 34 16.02 -5.89 3.98
C GLU A 34 15.06 -6.18 2.83
N CYS A 35 15.26 -7.25 2.07
CA CYS A 35 14.39 -7.60 0.94
C CYS A 35 12.99 -7.91 1.43
N ASP A 36 12.87 -8.72 2.49
CA ASP A 36 11.61 -9.04 3.15
C ASP A 36 10.90 -7.79 3.67
N LYS A 37 11.67 -6.90 4.32
CA LYS A 37 11.13 -5.64 4.85
C LYS A 37 10.58 -4.74 3.76
N TYR A 38 11.32 -4.60 2.64
CA TYR A 38 10.83 -3.83 1.50
C TYR A 38 9.62 -4.48 0.84
N ALA A 39 9.58 -5.81 0.72
CA ALA A 39 8.42 -6.53 0.20
C ALA A 39 7.18 -6.26 1.06
N GLN A 40 7.32 -6.35 2.38
CA GLN A 40 6.23 -6.07 3.32
C GLN A 40 5.81 -4.59 3.32
N ALA A 41 6.76 -3.66 3.18
CA ALA A 41 6.45 -2.24 3.04
C ALA A 41 5.67 -1.97 1.73
N ARG A 42 6.03 -2.62 0.61
CA ARG A 42 5.29 -2.50 -0.65
C ARG A 42 3.84 -2.94 -0.50
N VAL A 43 3.58 -4.10 0.10
CA VAL A 43 2.19 -4.57 0.28
C VAL A 43 1.43 -3.70 1.28
N MET A 44 2.07 -3.20 2.34
CA MET A 44 1.45 -2.27 3.29
C MET A 44 1.00 -0.98 2.60
N TYR A 45 1.86 -0.37 1.76
CA TYR A 45 1.50 0.83 1.02
C TYR A 45 0.42 0.55 -0.03
N LEU A 46 0.48 -0.58 -0.72
CA LEU A 46 -0.59 -0.99 -1.64
C LEU A 46 -1.92 -1.09 -0.90
N TYR A 47 -1.95 -1.75 0.26
CA TYR A 47 -3.13 -1.85 1.11
C TYR A 47 -3.64 -0.46 1.53
N MET A 48 -2.75 0.41 2.02
CA MET A 48 -3.11 1.76 2.45
C MET A 48 -3.71 2.57 1.28
N PHE A 49 -3.11 2.52 0.09
CA PHE A 49 -3.54 3.32 -1.05
C PHE A 49 -4.84 2.82 -1.67
N THR A 50 -5.14 1.54 -1.54
CA THR A 50 -6.37 0.94 -2.05
C THR A 50 -7.51 0.95 -1.03
N HIS A 51 -7.22 1.03 0.27
CA HIS A 51 -8.22 1.20 1.32
C HIS A 51 -8.92 2.57 1.22
N PRO A 52 -10.23 2.71 1.53
CA PRO A 52 -10.89 4.02 1.59
C PRO A 52 -10.24 4.97 2.58
N GLY A 53 -10.35 6.27 2.32
CA GLY A 53 -9.79 7.36 3.12
C GLY A 53 -8.63 8.07 2.42
N LYS A 54 -8.45 9.36 2.70
CA LYS A 54 -7.36 10.15 2.11
C LYS A 54 -6.01 9.75 2.69
N LYS A 55 -4.98 9.76 1.85
CA LYS A 55 -3.63 9.35 2.22
C LYS A 55 -2.83 10.54 2.72
N LEU A 56 -2.12 10.35 3.82
CA LEU A 56 -1.07 11.27 4.27
C LEU A 56 0.19 10.45 4.48
N ASN A 57 1.23 10.77 3.74
CA ASN A 57 2.54 10.15 3.87
C ASN A 57 3.58 11.23 4.15
N PHE A 58 4.34 11.07 5.22
CA PHE A 58 5.36 12.03 5.62
C PHE A 58 6.60 11.89 4.75
N MET A 59 7.31 13.03 4.54
CA MET A 59 8.50 13.11 3.71
C MET A 59 9.56 12.06 4.09
N GLY A 60 10.16 11.42 3.09
CA GLY A 60 11.19 10.39 3.25
C GLY A 60 10.65 8.97 3.35
N ASN A 61 9.40 8.78 3.74
CA ASN A 61 8.79 7.45 3.77
C ASN A 61 8.73 6.83 2.37
N GLU A 62 8.50 7.64 1.34
CA GLU A 62 8.47 7.24 -0.07
C GLU A 62 9.85 6.81 -0.60
N LEU A 63 10.93 7.26 0.02
CA LEU A 63 12.29 6.85 -0.32
C LEU A 63 12.64 5.47 0.26
N GLY A 64 11.91 5.04 1.29
CA GLY A 64 12.17 3.78 1.97
C GLY A 64 13.47 3.77 2.78
N GLN A 65 13.83 4.91 3.38
CA GLN A 65 15.04 4.99 4.19
C GLN A 65 14.99 4.07 5.41
N LEU A 66 16.17 3.59 5.82
CA LEU A 66 16.33 2.64 6.93
C LEU A 66 16.73 3.31 8.25
N TYR A 67 16.51 4.59 8.37
CA TYR A 67 16.74 5.35 9.61
C TYR A 67 15.59 6.32 9.85
N GLU A 68 15.44 6.74 11.07
CA GLU A 68 14.41 7.70 11.48
C GLU A 68 14.62 9.06 10.81
N TRP A 69 13.52 9.75 10.60
CA TRP A 69 13.57 11.15 10.20
C TRP A 69 14.15 12.02 11.34
N SER A 70 14.92 13.03 10.97
CA SER A 70 15.47 14.01 11.90
C SER A 70 15.42 15.40 11.29
N GLU A 71 15.00 16.39 12.08
CA GLU A 71 15.01 17.79 11.67
C GLU A 71 16.43 18.35 11.45
N ALA A 72 17.44 17.73 12.07
CA ALA A 72 18.84 18.10 11.91
C ALA A 72 19.52 17.44 10.69
N GLY A 73 18.83 16.52 10.03
CA GLY A 73 19.34 15.74 8.90
C GLY A 73 18.74 16.18 7.57
N THR A 74 19.21 15.54 6.51
CA THR A 74 18.65 15.63 5.15
C THR A 74 18.12 14.28 4.72
N LEU A 75 17.15 14.27 3.81
CA LEU A 75 16.68 13.01 3.19
C LEU A 75 17.80 12.41 2.32
N ASP A 76 17.88 11.09 2.31
CA ASP A 76 18.80 10.36 1.44
C ASP A 76 18.24 10.25 0.01
N TRP A 77 18.49 11.27 -0.78
CA TRP A 77 18.03 11.36 -2.17
C TRP A 77 18.65 10.29 -3.09
N ALA A 78 19.75 9.63 -2.67
CA ALA A 78 20.30 8.50 -3.44
C ALA A 78 19.32 7.30 -3.49
N LEU A 79 18.38 7.23 -2.54
CA LEU A 79 17.34 6.20 -2.53
C LEU A 79 16.27 6.42 -3.61
N ALA A 80 16.18 7.59 -4.23
CA ALA A 80 15.21 7.88 -5.29
C ALA A 80 15.40 6.99 -6.53
N GLU A 81 16.60 6.44 -6.74
CA GLU A 81 16.89 5.50 -7.82
C GLU A 81 16.62 4.02 -7.45
N ARG A 82 16.23 3.76 -6.20
CA ARG A 82 16.02 2.40 -5.72
C ARG A 82 14.65 1.83 -6.16
N PRO A 83 14.54 0.49 -6.23
CA PRO A 83 13.31 -0.20 -6.63
C PRO A 83 12.09 0.20 -5.80
N PHE A 84 12.25 0.38 -4.49
CA PHE A 84 11.16 0.77 -3.61
C PHE A 84 10.56 2.13 -3.97
N HIS A 85 11.39 3.13 -4.26
CA HIS A 85 10.88 4.45 -4.67
C HIS A 85 10.20 4.40 -6.03
N ARG A 86 10.72 3.60 -6.98
CA ARG A 86 10.03 3.36 -8.27
C ARG A 86 8.65 2.73 -8.06
N PHE A 87 8.54 1.76 -7.17
CA PHE A 87 7.24 1.20 -6.79
C PHE A 87 6.32 2.29 -6.23
N PHE A 88 6.81 3.09 -5.28
CA PHE A 88 6.00 4.14 -4.64
C PHE A 88 5.52 5.18 -5.66
N HIS A 89 6.38 5.58 -6.58
CA HIS A 89 6.01 6.46 -7.70
C HIS A 89 4.90 5.83 -8.57
N SER A 90 5.04 4.56 -8.94
CA SER A 90 4.05 3.85 -9.74
C SER A 90 2.73 3.68 -8.99
N LEU A 91 2.77 3.44 -7.68
CA LEU A 91 1.59 3.39 -6.82
C LEU A 91 0.86 4.73 -6.77
N CYS A 92 1.58 5.84 -6.59
CA CYS A 92 1.01 7.19 -6.61
C CYS A 92 0.36 7.51 -7.97
N LYS A 93 1.04 7.16 -9.06
CA LYS A 93 0.52 7.32 -10.41
C LYS A 93 -0.78 6.51 -10.59
N THR A 94 -0.76 5.23 -10.24
CA THR A 94 -1.96 4.37 -10.29
C THR A 94 -3.10 4.96 -9.46
N TYR A 95 -2.81 5.48 -8.26
CA TYR A 95 -3.82 6.11 -7.40
C TYR A 95 -4.46 7.33 -8.05
N VAL A 96 -3.66 8.22 -8.64
CA VAL A 96 -4.16 9.47 -9.25
C VAL A 96 -4.94 9.19 -10.54
N GLU A 97 -4.48 8.26 -11.37
CA GLU A 97 -5.07 7.94 -12.66
C GLU A 97 -6.38 7.13 -12.54
N ASN A 98 -6.67 6.54 -11.38
CA ASN A 98 -7.85 5.68 -11.21
C ASN A 98 -8.85 6.28 -10.21
N PRO A 99 -9.91 6.94 -10.68
CA PRO A 99 -10.93 7.58 -9.83
C PRO A 99 -11.53 6.65 -8.76
N ALA A 100 -11.63 5.36 -9.04
CA ALA A 100 -12.11 4.38 -8.09
C ALA A 100 -11.32 4.38 -6.77
N LEU A 101 -10.02 4.68 -6.80
CA LEU A 101 -9.16 4.68 -5.61
C LEU A 101 -9.32 5.90 -4.71
N HIS A 102 -9.92 6.99 -5.20
CA HIS A 102 -10.08 8.23 -4.43
C HIS A 102 -11.52 8.77 -4.39
N ALA A 103 -12.49 8.03 -4.91
CA ALA A 103 -13.93 8.31 -4.75
C ALA A 103 -14.47 7.76 -3.41
N ASP A 104 -13.75 7.98 -2.32
CA ASP A 104 -13.90 7.30 -1.03
C ASP A 104 -15.29 7.45 -0.38
N TYR A 105 -16.05 8.47 -0.76
CA TYR A 105 -17.33 8.79 -0.12
C TYR A 105 -18.54 8.43 -0.99
N ALA A 106 -18.32 7.79 -2.13
CA ALA A 106 -19.40 7.25 -2.93
C ALA A 106 -19.94 5.96 -2.28
N PRO A 107 -21.28 5.80 -2.12
CA PRO A 107 -21.87 4.73 -1.32
C PRO A 107 -21.41 3.32 -1.71
N ASP A 108 -21.21 3.07 -3.00
CA ASP A 108 -20.87 1.73 -3.52
C ASP A 108 -19.40 1.63 -3.97
N ASN A 109 -18.55 2.58 -3.51
CA ASN A 109 -17.15 2.61 -3.96
C ASN A 109 -16.33 1.45 -3.42
N PHE A 110 -16.67 0.89 -2.27
CA PHE A 110 -15.84 -0.09 -1.57
C PHE A 110 -16.60 -1.31 -1.11
N ARG A 111 -15.99 -2.48 -1.33
CA ARG A 111 -16.38 -3.71 -0.62
C ARG A 111 -15.18 -4.63 -0.39
N TRP A 112 -15.24 -5.43 0.65
CA TRP A 112 -14.34 -6.57 0.81
C TRP A 112 -14.71 -7.68 -0.16
N VAL A 113 -13.70 -8.34 -0.72
CA VAL A 113 -13.88 -9.54 -1.55
C VAL A 113 -13.48 -10.75 -0.72
N GLU A 114 -14.41 -11.67 -0.54
CA GLU A 114 -14.13 -12.89 0.19
C GLU A 114 -13.16 -13.78 -0.58
N ASN A 115 -12.18 -14.31 0.14
CA ASN A 115 -11.30 -15.34 -0.36
C ASN A 115 -11.91 -16.71 -0.01
N HIS A 116 -12.31 -17.47 -1.02
CA HIS A 116 -12.86 -18.81 -0.84
C HIS A 116 -11.78 -19.89 -0.68
N ALA A 117 -10.50 -19.54 -0.76
CA ALA A 117 -9.40 -20.39 -0.33
C ALA A 117 -9.11 -20.14 1.16
N ASP A 118 -8.69 -21.16 1.87
CA ASP A 118 -8.22 -21.02 3.26
C ASP A 118 -6.81 -20.43 3.24
N ALA A 119 -6.74 -19.14 3.04
CA ALA A 119 -5.50 -18.37 2.94
C ALA A 119 -5.52 -17.20 3.93
N PRO A 120 -5.04 -17.40 5.17
CA PRO A 120 -4.94 -16.33 6.16
C PRO A 120 -4.01 -15.22 5.67
N CYS A 121 -4.23 -14.01 6.16
CA CYS A 121 -3.42 -12.82 5.82
C CYS A 121 -3.51 -12.36 4.35
N VAL A 122 -4.48 -12.85 3.57
CA VAL A 122 -4.76 -12.36 2.21
C VAL A 122 -6.04 -11.54 2.21
N PHE A 123 -5.95 -10.30 1.75
CA PHE A 123 -7.07 -9.35 1.72
C PHE A 123 -7.39 -8.97 0.28
N GLY A 124 -8.67 -9.08 -0.07
CA GLY A 124 -9.21 -8.58 -1.33
C GLY A 124 -10.09 -7.35 -1.09
N MET A 125 -9.82 -6.27 -1.82
CA MET A 125 -10.61 -5.03 -1.77
C MET A 125 -11.05 -4.66 -3.17
N GLU A 126 -12.34 -4.42 -3.34
CA GLU A 126 -12.89 -3.89 -4.58
C GLU A 126 -13.21 -2.41 -4.42
N ARG A 127 -12.80 -1.61 -5.41
CA ARG A 127 -13.06 -0.18 -5.50
C ARG A 127 -13.79 0.11 -6.82
N ARG A 128 -14.82 0.95 -6.76
CA ARG A 128 -15.66 1.27 -7.92
C ARG A 128 -15.86 2.76 -8.12
N ALA A 129 -15.72 3.24 -9.33
CA ALA A 129 -16.16 4.56 -9.75
C ALA A 129 -16.32 4.63 -11.27
N ASN A 130 -17.22 5.47 -11.75
CA ASN A 130 -17.38 5.79 -13.18
C ASN A 130 -17.55 4.55 -14.10
N GLY A 131 -18.15 3.49 -13.60
CA GLY A 131 -18.32 2.23 -14.35
C GLY A 131 -17.08 1.31 -14.36
N GLU A 132 -15.98 1.73 -13.74
CA GLU A 132 -14.77 0.93 -13.58
C GLU A 132 -14.78 0.20 -12.24
N THR A 133 -14.15 -0.96 -12.22
CA THR A 133 -13.96 -1.76 -11.02
C THR A 133 -12.48 -2.13 -10.91
N LEU A 134 -11.87 -1.79 -9.79
CA LEU A 134 -10.51 -2.20 -9.43
C LEU A 134 -10.57 -3.25 -8.32
N LEU A 135 -9.73 -4.27 -8.43
CA LEU A 135 -9.49 -5.24 -7.38
C LEU A 135 -8.05 -5.11 -6.89
N ALA A 136 -7.87 -4.88 -5.61
CA ALA A 136 -6.58 -4.98 -4.93
C ALA A 136 -6.52 -6.28 -4.15
N LEU A 137 -5.44 -7.04 -4.36
CA LEU A 137 -5.13 -8.25 -3.62
C LEU A 137 -3.84 -8.03 -2.85
N CYS A 138 -3.90 -8.16 -1.53
CA CYS A 138 -2.77 -7.95 -0.64
C CYS A 138 -2.48 -9.24 0.12
N ASN A 139 -1.33 -9.86 -0.15
CA ASN A 139 -0.83 -11.00 0.58
C ASN A 139 0.19 -10.54 1.64
N PHE A 140 -0.16 -10.66 2.92
CA PHE A 140 0.71 -10.34 4.05
C PHE A 140 1.38 -11.59 4.65
N ALA A 141 1.19 -12.77 4.04
CA ALA A 141 1.94 -13.96 4.42
C ALA A 141 3.36 -13.90 3.84
N ASP A 142 4.26 -14.69 4.40
CA ASP A 142 5.64 -14.86 3.98
C ASP A 142 5.81 -15.85 2.80
N SER A 143 4.69 -16.36 2.28
CA SER A 143 4.68 -17.38 1.24
C SER A 143 3.57 -17.11 0.23
N GLU A 144 3.68 -17.71 -0.94
CA GLU A 144 2.64 -17.66 -1.96
C GLU A 144 1.31 -18.21 -1.43
N GLN A 145 0.24 -17.46 -1.66
CA GLN A 145 -1.11 -17.82 -1.21
C GLN A 145 -2.07 -17.88 -2.39
N LYS A 146 -3.02 -18.79 -2.32
CA LYS A 146 -4.08 -18.91 -3.31
C LYS A 146 -5.26 -18.02 -2.94
N PHE A 147 -5.59 -17.08 -3.83
CA PHE A 147 -6.81 -16.31 -3.74
C PHE A 147 -7.83 -16.86 -4.76
N THR A 148 -9.02 -17.21 -4.29
CA THR A 148 -10.09 -17.74 -5.15
C THR A 148 -11.34 -16.87 -5.00
N ALA A 149 -11.71 -16.20 -6.08
CA ALA A 149 -12.93 -15.42 -6.17
C ALA A 149 -13.49 -15.52 -7.60
N SER A 150 -14.78 -15.28 -7.74
CA SER A 150 -15.42 -15.16 -9.06
C SER A 150 -15.10 -13.78 -9.64
N LEU A 151 -14.13 -13.70 -10.54
CA LEU A 151 -13.66 -12.45 -11.14
C LEU A 151 -13.89 -12.45 -12.65
N PRO A 152 -14.27 -11.30 -13.25
CA PRO A 152 -14.27 -11.14 -14.70
C PRO A 152 -12.84 -11.14 -15.25
N LYS A 153 -12.72 -11.02 -16.57
CA LYS A 153 -11.40 -10.72 -17.18
C LYS A 153 -10.86 -9.40 -16.62
N PHE A 154 -9.59 -9.39 -16.31
CA PHE A 154 -8.90 -8.22 -15.73
C PHE A 154 -7.54 -7.98 -16.41
N THR A 155 -7.03 -6.78 -16.23
CA THR A 155 -5.65 -6.38 -16.57
C THR A 155 -4.94 -5.98 -15.29
N ILE A 156 -3.70 -6.44 -15.10
CA ILE A 156 -2.87 -6.02 -13.98
C ILE A 156 -2.41 -4.58 -14.23
N LEU A 157 -2.71 -3.68 -13.30
CA LEU A 157 -2.29 -2.28 -13.35
C LEU A 157 -0.98 -2.08 -12.59
N LEU A 158 -0.79 -2.78 -11.48
CA LEU A 158 0.41 -2.70 -10.65
C LEU A 158 0.61 -4.04 -9.94
N ASP A 159 1.80 -4.58 -10.06
CA ASP A 159 2.27 -5.74 -9.30
C ASP A 159 3.41 -5.29 -8.39
N SER A 160 3.17 -5.24 -7.08
CA SER A 160 4.17 -4.81 -6.10
C SER A 160 5.36 -5.76 -6.00
N ASN A 161 5.24 -6.96 -6.55
CA ASN A 161 6.31 -7.98 -6.57
C ASN A 161 6.98 -8.13 -7.94
N ALA A 162 6.76 -7.18 -8.86
CA ALA A 162 7.48 -7.17 -10.12
C ALA A 162 9.00 -6.94 -9.90
N ALA A 163 9.83 -7.57 -10.75
CA ALA A 163 11.29 -7.50 -10.65
C ALA A 163 11.86 -6.07 -10.67
N GLU A 164 11.21 -5.15 -11.40
CA GLU A 164 11.59 -3.73 -11.44
C GLU A 164 11.43 -3.02 -10.09
N PHE A 165 10.63 -3.56 -9.18
CA PHE A 165 10.40 -3.06 -7.82
C PHE A 165 11.15 -3.86 -6.75
N GLY A 166 11.97 -4.83 -7.16
CA GLY A 166 12.75 -5.67 -6.26
C GLY A 166 11.97 -6.86 -5.70
N GLY A 167 11.02 -7.36 -6.50
CA GLY A 167 10.30 -8.61 -6.22
C GLY A 167 10.95 -9.82 -6.87
#